data_fe90ec37687e976177bc4e5443719012
#
_entry.id   fe90ec37687e976177bc4e5443719012
#
_cell.length_a   1.000
_cell.length_b   1.000
_cell.length_c   1.000
_cell.angle_alpha   90.00
_cell.angle_beta   90.00
_cell.angle_gamma   90.00
#
_symmetry.space_group_name_H-M   'P 1'
#
loop_
_entity.id
_entity.type
_entity.pdbx_description
1 polymer ?
#
loop_
_entity_poly.entity_id
_entity_poly.type
_entity_poly.pdbx_seq_one_letter_code
_entity_poly.pdbx_strand_id
1 'polypeptide(L)'
;MKILFLSISLSTFAQEVAVLKYNGGGDWYANPTAIPNLIDFSNKNIKTLISKNPTSVSVGSSDLFNFPIVFMTGHGNVFFTDKEAENLRVYLISGGFLHISDNYGLDKYIRIQLKKVFPKIELKEIPFSHPIFNQTFTFNKGLPKIHEHNKKVPQGFGLFFKGRLVCFYDYESDLSDGWEDSTVHNNPMETRIKALQMGSNIIEYAFRK
;
A
#
# COMPACT_ATOMS: atom_id res chain seq x y z
N MET A 1 -40.26 12.40 -34.74
CA MET A 1 -39.52 11.34 -34.02
C MET A 1 -38.68 12.07 -32.97
N LYS A 2 -39.11 12.05 -31.67
CA LYS A 2 -38.33 12.69 -30.57
C LYS A 2 -37.33 11.65 -30.05
N ILE A 3 -36.04 11.92 -30.19
CA ILE A 3 -34.98 11.12 -29.62
C ILE A 3 -34.84 11.52 -28.15
N LEU A 4 -35.17 10.60 -27.25
CA LEU A 4 -35.01 10.78 -25.81
C LEU A 4 -33.56 10.44 -25.47
N PHE A 5 -32.75 11.43 -25.13
CA PHE A 5 -31.41 11.21 -24.57
C PHE A 5 -31.55 10.79 -23.11
N LEU A 6 -31.30 9.51 -22.84
CA LEU A 6 -31.20 9.00 -21.49
C LEU A 6 -29.81 9.37 -20.96
N SER A 7 -29.72 10.39 -20.13
CA SER A 7 -28.49 10.75 -19.42
C SER A 7 -28.27 9.72 -18.29
N ILE A 8 -27.35 8.77 -18.48
CA ILE A 8 -26.87 7.90 -17.42
C ILE A 8 -25.94 8.74 -16.56
N SER A 9 -26.41 9.18 -15.39
CA SER A 9 -25.54 9.75 -14.37
C SER A 9 -24.71 8.61 -13.76
N LEU A 10 -23.44 8.50 -14.14
CA LEU A 10 -22.46 7.69 -13.42
C LEU A 10 -22.24 8.33 -12.05
N SER A 11 -22.82 7.76 -11.02
CA SER A 11 -22.46 8.08 -9.64
C SER A 11 -21.00 7.64 -9.43
N THR A 12 -20.08 8.58 -9.39
CA THR A 12 -18.71 8.31 -8.96
C THR A 12 -18.73 8.16 -7.44
N PHE A 13 -18.79 6.93 -6.96
CA PHE A 13 -18.53 6.66 -5.54
C PHE A 13 -17.07 6.99 -5.26
N ALA A 14 -16.82 7.70 -4.15
CA ALA A 14 -15.46 7.91 -3.66
C ALA A 14 -14.81 6.55 -3.42
N GLN A 15 -13.60 6.37 -3.92
CA GLN A 15 -12.83 5.15 -3.66
C GLN A 15 -12.43 5.14 -2.18
N GLU A 16 -12.52 3.98 -1.56
CA GLU A 16 -12.12 3.81 -0.17
C GLU A 16 -10.84 2.99 -0.07
N VAL A 17 -10.02 3.34 0.91
CA VAL A 17 -8.81 2.61 1.27
C VAL A 17 -8.85 2.27 2.76
N ALA A 18 -8.17 1.21 3.16
CA ALA A 18 -8.16 0.81 4.56
C ALA A 18 -6.75 0.49 5.05
N VAL A 19 -6.57 0.62 6.37
CA VAL A 19 -5.40 0.11 7.10
C VAL A 19 -5.70 -1.32 7.56
N LEU A 20 -4.79 -2.24 7.25
CA LEU A 20 -4.94 -3.66 7.56
C LEU A 20 -4.57 -3.96 9.01
N LYS A 21 -5.54 -4.42 9.80
CA LYS A 21 -5.32 -4.92 11.16
C LYS A 21 -4.85 -6.37 11.12
N TYR A 22 -3.75 -6.65 11.82
CA TYR A 22 -3.19 -7.99 11.95
C TYR A 22 -2.91 -8.34 13.42
N ASN A 23 -2.70 -9.61 13.71
CA ASN A 23 -2.34 -10.13 15.01
C ASN A 23 -0.81 -10.33 15.12
N GLY A 24 -0.35 -10.69 16.33
CA GLY A 24 1.06 -11.01 16.57
C GLY A 24 1.78 -10.03 17.49
N GLY A 25 1.13 -8.94 17.88
CA GLY A 25 1.68 -7.93 18.80
C GLY A 25 2.47 -6.82 18.14
N GLY A 26 2.56 -6.79 16.81
CA GLY A 26 3.05 -5.63 16.08
C GLY A 26 2.00 -4.51 16.06
N ASP A 27 2.46 -3.29 15.89
CA ASP A 27 1.67 -2.07 15.99
C ASP A 27 1.08 -1.64 14.63
N TRP A 28 0.14 -2.45 14.09
CA TRP A 28 -0.57 -2.15 12.83
C TRP A 28 -1.15 -0.73 12.75
N TYR A 29 -1.31 -0.07 13.90
CA TYR A 29 -1.84 1.29 14.07
C TYR A 29 -0.74 2.37 14.07
N ALA A 30 0.51 2.00 13.83
CA ALA A 30 1.60 2.96 13.66
C ALA A 30 1.30 3.92 12.50
N ASN A 31 1.91 5.10 12.55
CA ASN A 31 1.79 6.13 11.52
C ASN A 31 0.33 6.60 11.26
N PRO A 32 -0.40 7.06 12.29
CA PRO A 32 -1.84 7.33 12.18
C PRO A 32 -2.19 8.47 11.20
N THR A 33 -1.30 9.41 10.93
CA THR A 33 -1.54 10.51 9.99
C THR A 33 -1.05 10.20 8.57
N ALA A 34 -0.31 9.10 8.38
CA ALA A 34 0.31 8.74 7.10
C ALA A 34 -0.71 8.58 5.96
N ILE A 35 -1.72 7.72 6.14
CA ILE A 35 -2.70 7.47 5.08
C ILE A 35 -3.59 8.68 4.80
N PRO A 36 -4.12 9.43 5.80
CA PRO A 36 -4.80 10.71 5.54
C PRO A 36 -3.99 11.69 4.71
N ASN A 37 -2.70 11.89 5.03
CA ASN A 37 -1.82 12.78 4.29
C ASN A 37 -1.53 12.29 2.86
N LEU A 38 -1.31 10.98 2.70
CA LEU A 38 -1.12 10.38 1.38
C LEU A 38 -2.37 10.54 0.50
N ILE A 39 -3.57 10.35 1.05
CA ILE A 39 -4.83 10.56 0.35
C ILE A 39 -4.97 12.02 -0.07
N ASP A 40 -4.73 12.96 0.85
CA ASP A 40 -4.83 14.40 0.54
C ASP A 40 -3.85 14.80 -0.57
N PHE A 41 -2.62 14.32 -0.50
CA PHE A 41 -1.62 14.56 -1.53
C PHE A 41 -2.01 13.94 -2.87
N SER A 42 -2.49 12.70 -2.90
CA SER A 42 -2.91 12.01 -4.13
C SER A 42 -4.12 12.67 -4.77
N ASN A 43 -5.15 13.02 -3.98
CA ASN A 43 -6.33 13.72 -4.48
C ASN A 43 -5.97 15.06 -5.15
N LYS A 44 -4.97 15.78 -4.61
CA LYS A 44 -4.50 17.06 -5.16
C LYS A 44 -3.65 16.88 -6.43
N ASN A 45 -2.74 15.92 -6.44
CA ASN A 45 -1.67 15.85 -7.44
C ASN A 45 -1.94 14.87 -8.58
N ILE A 46 -2.65 13.76 -8.33
CA ILE A 46 -3.00 12.76 -9.35
C ILE A 46 -4.51 12.64 -9.59
N LYS A 47 -5.29 13.57 -9.02
CA LYS A 47 -6.73 13.71 -9.24
C LYS A 47 -7.55 12.46 -8.88
N THR A 48 -7.15 11.74 -7.84
CA THR A 48 -7.99 10.69 -7.26
C THR A 48 -9.16 11.29 -6.49
N LEU A 49 -10.19 10.48 -6.25
CA LEU A 49 -11.36 10.84 -5.44
C LEU A 49 -11.48 9.86 -4.27
N ILE A 50 -10.40 9.71 -3.51
CA ILE A 50 -10.36 8.81 -2.35
C ILE A 50 -10.97 9.51 -1.15
N SER A 51 -11.78 8.79 -0.37
CA SER A 51 -12.32 9.28 0.91
C SER A 51 -11.20 9.67 1.87
N LYS A 52 -11.29 10.85 2.46
CA LYS A 52 -10.22 11.39 3.34
C LYS A 52 -10.11 10.69 4.68
N ASN A 53 -11.10 9.90 5.05
CA ASN A 53 -11.13 9.19 6.33
C ASN A 53 -10.91 7.69 6.08
N PRO A 54 -9.66 7.21 6.04
CA PRO A 54 -9.39 5.80 5.90
C PRO A 54 -9.95 5.04 7.10
N THR A 55 -10.51 3.88 6.84
CA THR A 55 -10.97 2.97 7.90
C THR A 55 -9.91 1.90 8.17
N SER A 56 -10.14 1.05 9.15
CA SER A 56 -9.29 -0.11 9.39
C SER A 56 -10.08 -1.39 9.27
N VAL A 57 -9.49 -2.43 8.69
CA VAL A 57 -10.12 -3.71 8.41
C VAL A 57 -9.24 -4.87 8.87
N SER A 58 -9.83 -5.89 9.50
CA SER A 58 -9.10 -7.09 9.92
C SER A 58 -8.82 -8.01 8.73
N VAL A 59 -7.66 -8.66 8.74
CA VAL A 59 -7.25 -9.62 7.69
C VAL A 59 -8.31 -10.70 7.44
N GLY A 60 -8.99 -11.15 8.49
CA GLY A 60 -10.02 -12.21 8.41
C GLY A 60 -11.43 -11.72 8.12
N SER A 61 -11.67 -10.40 7.98
CA SER A 61 -13.01 -9.87 7.72
C SER A 61 -13.42 -10.02 6.26
N SER A 62 -14.71 -10.27 6.03
CA SER A 62 -15.32 -10.15 4.70
C SER A 62 -15.30 -8.72 4.17
N ASP A 63 -15.26 -7.73 5.07
CA ASP A 63 -15.22 -6.30 4.69
C ASP A 63 -13.93 -5.94 3.94
N LEU A 64 -12.88 -6.78 4.04
CA LEU A 64 -11.64 -6.61 3.28
C LEU A 64 -11.89 -6.43 1.78
N PHE A 65 -12.91 -7.11 1.24
CA PHE A 65 -13.26 -7.10 -0.18
C PHE A 65 -13.93 -5.79 -0.65
N ASN A 66 -14.29 -4.90 0.28
CA ASN A 66 -14.84 -3.57 -0.05
C ASN A 66 -13.74 -2.57 -0.47
N PHE A 67 -12.45 -2.90 -0.20
CA PHE A 67 -11.34 -1.98 -0.44
C PHE A 67 -10.48 -2.45 -1.62
N PRO A 68 -10.32 -1.63 -2.67
CA PRO A 68 -9.45 -1.96 -3.81
C PRO A 68 -7.97 -2.03 -3.42
N ILE A 69 -7.58 -1.27 -2.39
CA ILE A 69 -6.23 -1.25 -1.81
C ILE A 69 -6.30 -1.23 -0.28
N VAL A 70 -5.44 -2.01 0.35
CA VAL A 70 -5.21 -1.95 1.80
C VAL A 70 -3.73 -1.68 2.09
N PHE A 71 -3.49 -0.87 3.10
CA PHE A 71 -2.16 -0.49 3.58
C PHE A 71 -1.85 -1.23 4.87
N MET A 72 -0.64 -1.74 4.97
CA MET A 72 -0.12 -2.41 6.15
C MET A 72 1.21 -1.78 6.54
N THR A 73 1.37 -1.49 7.82
CA THR A 73 2.61 -0.97 8.40
C THR A 73 2.77 -1.51 9.82
N GLY A 74 3.87 -1.21 10.47
CA GLY A 74 4.12 -1.47 11.88
C GLY A 74 5.52 -2.02 12.15
N HIS A 75 5.82 -2.15 13.43
CA HIS A 75 7.05 -2.76 13.94
C HIS A 75 6.76 -4.15 14.50
N GLY A 76 7.75 -5.03 14.48
CA GLY A 76 7.68 -6.31 15.19
C GLY A 76 6.82 -7.38 14.53
N ASN A 77 6.21 -8.22 15.38
CA ASN A 77 5.64 -9.47 14.92
C ASN A 77 4.29 -9.33 14.21
N VAL A 78 4.19 -10.03 13.09
CA VAL A 78 2.95 -10.21 12.32
C VAL A 78 2.57 -11.67 12.36
N PHE A 79 1.31 -11.95 12.61
CA PHE A 79 0.78 -13.30 12.60
C PHE A 79 -0.59 -13.35 11.91
N PHE A 80 -0.72 -14.27 10.96
CA PHE A 80 -2.00 -14.66 10.35
C PHE A 80 -2.32 -16.11 10.71
N THR A 81 -3.54 -16.38 11.12
CA THR A 81 -4.08 -17.75 11.15
C THR A 81 -4.16 -18.29 9.71
N ASP A 82 -4.36 -19.60 9.54
CA ASP A 82 -4.50 -20.18 8.19
C ASP A 82 -5.71 -19.61 7.45
N LYS A 83 -6.80 -19.37 8.19
CA LYS A 83 -8.03 -18.76 7.65
C LYS A 83 -7.80 -17.30 7.21
N GLU A 84 -7.06 -16.51 8.00
CA GLU A 84 -6.71 -15.13 7.64
C GLU A 84 -5.78 -15.07 6.43
N ALA A 85 -4.78 -15.95 6.37
CA ALA A 85 -3.90 -16.05 5.21
C ALA A 85 -4.67 -16.47 3.95
N GLU A 86 -5.65 -17.38 4.07
CA GLU A 86 -6.53 -17.75 2.96
C GLU A 86 -7.42 -16.59 2.54
N ASN A 87 -8.06 -15.89 3.48
CA ASN A 87 -8.90 -14.73 3.20
C ASN A 87 -8.11 -13.65 2.44
N LEU A 88 -6.91 -13.32 2.92
CA LEU A 88 -6.03 -12.36 2.25
C LEU A 88 -5.62 -12.83 0.85
N ARG A 89 -5.31 -14.12 0.68
CA ARG A 89 -5.02 -14.69 -0.64
C ARG A 89 -6.20 -14.52 -1.59
N VAL A 90 -7.42 -14.87 -1.16
CA VAL A 90 -8.64 -14.73 -1.98
C VAL A 90 -8.86 -13.26 -2.35
N TYR A 91 -8.73 -12.34 -1.41
CA TYR A 91 -8.79 -10.90 -1.66
C TYR A 91 -7.81 -10.47 -2.76
N LEU A 92 -6.55 -10.87 -2.63
CA LEU A 92 -5.49 -10.48 -3.58
C LEU A 92 -5.71 -11.06 -4.97
N ILE A 93 -6.12 -12.32 -5.08
CA ILE A 93 -6.37 -12.94 -6.40
C ILE A 93 -7.66 -12.44 -7.06
N SER A 94 -8.62 -11.94 -6.28
CA SER A 94 -9.90 -11.39 -6.76
C SER A 94 -9.83 -9.92 -7.20
N GLY A 95 -8.65 -9.31 -7.18
CA GLY A 95 -8.48 -7.92 -7.64
C GLY A 95 -7.94 -6.96 -6.58
N GLY A 96 -7.95 -7.32 -5.30
CA GLY A 96 -7.36 -6.50 -4.24
C GLY A 96 -5.86 -6.26 -4.42
N PHE A 97 -5.36 -5.25 -3.73
CA PHE A 97 -3.94 -4.89 -3.68
C PHE A 97 -3.51 -4.63 -2.25
N LEU A 98 -2.37 -5.19 -1.86
CA LEU A 98 -1.75 -4.95 -0.56
C LEU A 98 -0.47 -4.14 -0.74
N HIS A 99 -0.38 -3.01 -0.05
CA HIS A 99 0.89 -2.31 0.18
C HIS A 99 1.38 -2.58 1.60
N ILE A 100 2.65 -2.91 1.74
CA ILE A 100 3.31 -3.10 3.03
C ILE A 100 4.47 -2.12 3.12
N SER A 101 4.46 -1.29 4.17
CA SER A 101 5.58 -0.40 4.51
C SER A 101 6.29 -0.94 5.74
N ASP A 102 7.58 -1.23 5.60
CA ASP A 102 8.42 -1.71 6.69
C ASP A 102 8.87 -0.53 7.56
N ASN A 103 8.41 -0.52 8.80
CA ASN A 103 8.84 0.46 9.82
C ASN A 103 9.98 -0.11 10.69
N TYR A 104 10.89 -0.85 10.10
CA TYR A 104 12.03 -1.50 10.73
C TYR A 104 11.67 -2.60 11.75
N GLY A 105 12.08 -3.81 11.41
CA GLY A 105 11.86 -5.00 12.23
C GLY A 105 10.63 -5.83 11.87
N LEU A 106 9.83 -5.41 10.89
CA LEU A 106 8.70 -6.17 10.36
C LEU A 106 9.18 -7.33 9.45
N ASP A 107 10.26 -7.13 8.70
CA ASP A 107 10.71 -7.98 7.58
C ASP A 107 10.74 -9.48 7.90
N LYS A 108 11.41 -9.88 8.98
CA LYS A 108 11.55 -11.30 9.35
C LYS A 108 10.21 -12.00 9.62
N TYR A 109 9.19 -11.25 10.03
CA TYR A 109 7.87 -11.79 10.34
C TYR A 109 6.97 -11.77 9.10
N ILE A 110 6.91 -10.66 8.39
CA ILE A 110 6.01 -10.52 7.25
C ILE A 110 6.35 -11.49 6.12
N ARG A 111 7.63 -11.76 5.85
CA ARG A 111 8.04 -12.75 4.84
C ARG A 111 7.48 -14.15 5.12
N ILE A 112 7.45 -14.56 6.38
CA ILE A 112 6.87 -15.84 6.81
C ILE A 112 5.35 -15.84 6.52
N GLN A 113 4.65 -14.75 6.87
CA GLN A 113 3.21 -14.65 6.65
C GLN A 113 2.86 -14.56 5.15
N LEU A 114 3.62 -13.82 4.35
CA LEU A 114 3.43 -13.79 2.91
C LEU A 114 3.65 -15.16 2.25
N LYS A 115 4.59 -15.96 2.75
CA LYS A 115 4.78 -17.36 2.32
C LYS A 115 3.59 -18.24 2.68
N LYS A 116 2.91 -17.95 3.80
CA LYS A 116 1.67 -18.62 4.20
C LYS A 116 0.49 -18.21 3.30
N VAL A 117 0.40 -16.92 2.94
CA VAL A 117 -0.60 -16.41 2.00
C VAL A 117 -0.41 -17.05 0.62
N PHE A 118 0.81 -17.11 0.10
CA PHE A 118 1.15 -17.70 -1.20
C PHE A 118 2.26 -18.75 -1.09
N PRO A 119 1.95 -20.01 -0.72
CA PRO A 119 2.98 -21.04 -0.48
C PRO A 119 3.85 -21.35 -1.70
N LYS A 120 3.32 -21.15 -2.93
CA LYS A 120 3.97 -21.47 -4.20
C LYS A 120 4.50 -20.24 -4.96
N ILE A 121 4.30 -19.03 -4.43
CA ILE A 121 4.76 -17.79 -5.05
C ILE A 121 5.88 -17.21 -4.17
N GLU A 122 6.94 -16.78 -4.80
CA GLU A 122 8.07 -16.14 -4.13
C GLU A 122 7.91 -14.62 -4.15
N LEU A 123 8.32 -13.99 -3.06
CA LEU A 123 8.48 -12.55 -2.98
C LEU A 123 9.73 -12.17 -3.78
N LYS A 124 9.56 -11.40 -4.86
CA LYS A 124 10.63 -11.03 -5.79
C LYS A 124 10.93 -9.56 -5.72
N GLU A 125 12.21 -9.21 -5.80
CA GLU A 125 12.61 -7.82 -6.00
C GLU A 125 12.08 -7.30 -7.34
N ILE A 126 11.54 -6.09 -7.32
CA ILE A 126 10.92 -5.44 -8.49
C ILE A 126 11.94 -4.52 -9.14
N PRO A 127 12.24 -4.68 -10.44
CA PRO A 127 13.15 -3.81 -11.15
C PRO A 127 12.61 -2.37 -11.24
N PHE A 128 13.47 -1.37 -11.21
CA PHE A 128 13.09 0.05 -11.25
C PHE A 128 12.36 0.45 -12.55
N SER A 129 12.46 -0.37 -13.60
CA SER A 129 11.68 -0.22 -14.83
C SER A 129 10.21 -0.63 -14.70
N HIS A 130 9.83 -1.28 -13.58
CA HIS A 130 8.45 -1.71 -13.37
C HIS A 130 7.52 -0.50 -13.27
N PRO A 131 6.29 -0.57 -13.85
CA PRO A 131 5.35 0.56 -13.86
C PRO A 131 5.04 1.18 -12.49
N ILE A 132 5.11 0.42 -11.39
CA ILE A 132 4.86 0.97 -10.04
C ILE A 132 5.81 2.12 -9.66
N PHE A 133 7.03 2.13 -10.20
CA PHE A 133 8.01 3.21 -10.01
C PHE A 133 7.84 4.38 -10.99
N ASN A 134 7.02 4.19 -12.03
CA ASN A 134 6.93 5.12 -13.16
C ASN A 134 5.46 5.31 -13.55
N GLN A 135 4.69 5.90 -12.66
CA GLN A 135 3.33 6.38 -12.90
C GLN A 135 3.38 7.89 -13.20
N THR A 136 2.64 8.70 -12.48
CA THR A 136 2.73 10.18 -12.59
C THR A 136 4.10 10.70 -12.18
N PHE A 137 4.73 10.07 -11.19
CA PHE A 137 6.07 10.43 -10.73
C PHE A 137 7.08 9.36 -11.14
N THR A 138 8.33 9.76 -11.42
CA THR A 138 9.37 8.88 -11.93
C THR A 138 10.44 8.60 -10.87
N PHE A 139 10.68 7.30 -10.60
CA PHE A 139 11.65 6.80 -9.63
C PHE A 139 12.66 5.85 -10.31
N ASN A 140 13.44 6.36 -11.25
CA ASN A 140 14.42 5.57 -12.03
C ASN A 140 15.53 4.91 -11.20
N LYS A 141 15.69 5.33 -9.93
CA LYS A 141 16.67 4.78 -8.99
C LYS A 141 16.01 3.94 -7.90
N GLY A 142 14.71 3.61 -8.04
CA GLY A 142 13.95 2.85 -7.06
C GLY A 142 13.40 3.69 -5.91
N LEU A 143 13.12 3.02 -4.79
CA LEU A 143 12.51 3.65 -3.62
C LEU A 143 13.38 4.74 -3.00
N PRO A 144 12.79 5.84 -2.52
CA PRO A 144 13.52 6.79 -1.68
C PRO A 144 13.80 6.15 -0.31
N LYS A 145 14.95 6.47 0.29
CA LYS A 145 15.26 6.16 1.70
C LYS A 145 14.72 7.32 2.55
N ILE A 146 13.84 7.02 3.48
CA ILE A 146 13.23 8.03 4.36
C ILE A 146 13.98 8.09 5.68
N HIS A 147 14.17 6.93 6.33
CA HIS A 147 14.99 6.80 7.54
C HIS A 147 16.15 5.84 7.34
N GLU A 148 17.21 6.09 8.09
CA GLU A 148 18.41 5.26 8.08
C GLU A 148 18.51 4.46 9.38
N HIS A 149 18.47 3.13 9.29
CA HIS A 149 18.57 2.25 10.44
C HIS A 149 19.88 1.44 10.48
N ASN A 150 20.26 0.84 9.35
CA ASN A 150 21.31 -0.15 9.30
C ASN A 150 22.17 -0.08 8.03
N LYS A 151 22.13 1.04 7.31
CA LYS A 151 22.87 1.32 6.06
C LYS A 151 22.48 0.41 4.88
N LYS A 152 21.36 -0.28 4.96
CA LYS A 152 20.83 -1.04 3.83
C LYS A 152 20.13 -0.11 2.84
N VAL A 153 20.21 -0.47 1.57
CA VAL A 153 19.51 0.24 0.51
C VAL A 153 18.03 -0.12 0.50
N PRO A 154 17.12 0.82 0.17
CA PRO A 154 15.72 0.53 0.02
C PRO A 154 15.46 -0.37 -1.19
N GLN A 155 14.61 -1.38 -1.03
CA GLN A 155 14.24 -2.34 -2.06
C GLN A 155 12.73 -2.50 -2.13
N GLY A 156 12.19 -2.55 -3.34
CA GLY A 156 10.79 -2.89 -3.56
C GLY A 156 10.64 -4.37 -3.86
N PHE A 157 9.82 -5.07 -3.11
CA PHE A 157 9.49 -6.48 -3.37
C PHE A 157 8.03 -6.63 -3.79
N GLY A 158 7.73 -7.68 -4.54
CA GLY A 158 6.38 -7.95 -4.99
C GLY A 158 5.99 -9.42 -5.04
N LEU A 159 4.70 -9.67 -4.81
CA LEU A 159 4.07 -10.93 -5.14
C LEU A 159 3.29 -10.77 -6.44
N PHE A 160 3.53 -11.69 -7.37
CA PHE A 160 2.86 -11.68 -8.68
C PHE A 160 1.94 -12.90 -8.83
N PHE A 161 0.68 -12.64 -9.10
CA PHE A 161 -0.29 -13.69 -9.42
C PHE A 161 -0.78 -13.53 -10.87
N LYS A 162 -0.55 -14.53 -11.71
CA LYS A 162 -0.90 -14.50 -13.16
C LYS A 162 -0.41 -13.23 -13.87
N GLY A 163 0.82 -12.81 -13.58
CA GLY A 163 1.44 -11.61 -14.16
C GLY A 163 1.05 -10.28 -13.51
N ARG A 164 0.04 -10.24 -12.63
CA ARG A 164 -0.37 -9.05 -11.90
C ARG A 164 0.39 -8.93 -10.57
N LEU A 165 0.98 -7.78 -10.30
CA LEU A 165 1.50 -7.45 -8.98
C LEU A 165 0.30 -7.29 -8.04
N VAL A 166 0.22 -8.13 -7.01
CA VAL A 166 -0.89 -8.16 -6.04
C VAL A 166 -0.50 -7.64 -4.68
N CYS A 167 0.79 -7.66 -4.37
CA CYS A 167 1.36 -7.10 -3.14
C CYS A 167 2.65 -6.37 -3.48
N PHE A 168 2.81 -5.16 -2.97
CA PHE A 168 4.04 -4.39 -3.01
C PHE A 168 4.54 -4.16 -1.59
N TYR A 169 5.80 -4.47 -1.34
CA TYR A 169 6.47 -4.34 -0.05
C TYR A 169 7.69 -3.42 -0.19
N ASP A 170 7.67 -2.29 0.46
CA ASP A 170 8.82 -1.39 0.52
C ASP A 170 9.70 -1.75 1.74
N TYR A 171 10.79 -2.44 1.46
CA TYR A 171 11.75 -2.86 2.46
C TYR A 171 12.84 -1.79 2.64
N GLU A 172 13.19 -1.46 3.89
CA GLU A 172 14.26 -0.50 4.25
C GLU A 172 14.04 0.93 3.69
N SER A 173 12.81 1.28 3.35
CA SER A 173 12.45 2.60 2.82
C SER A 173 11.82 3.49 3.87
N ASP A 174 10.97 2.94 4.73
CA ASP A 174 10.11 3.64 5.70
C ASP A 174 9.19 4.69 5.02
N LEU A 175 8.57 4.30 3.89
CA LEU A 175 7.73 5.23 3.12
C LEU A 175 6.64 5.87 3.98
N SER A 176 5.98 5.08 4.84
CA SER A 176 4.87 5.56 5.66
C SER A 176 5.28 6.64 6.66
N ASP A 177 6.52 6.62 7.15
CA ASP A 177 7.07 7.67 8.01
C ASP A 177 7.20 9.01 7.28
N GLY A 178 7.50 8.95 5.99
CA GLY A 178 7.53 10.13 5.12
C GLY A 178 6.16 10.71 4.82
N TRP A 179 5.09 9.96 5.04
CA TRP A 179 3.71 10.43 4.87
C TRP A 179 3.13 11.07 6.13
N GLU A 180 3.72 10.78 7.31
CA GLU A 180 3.29 11.36 8.59
C GLU A 180 3.33 12.90 8.58
N ASP A 181 2.69 13.51 9.58
CA ASP A 181 2.79 14.94 9.81
C ASP A 181 4.26 15.37 10.00
N SER A 182 4.61 16.55 9.51
CA SER A 182 6.00 17.03 9.46
C SER A 182 6.69 17.07 10.82
N THR A 183 5.92 17.19 11.89
CA THR A 183 6.41 17.28 13.27
C THR A 183 6.67 15.92 13.94
N VAL A 184 6.22 14.81 13.32
CA VAL A 184 6.37 13.46 13.91
C VAL A 184 7.81 12.99 13.81
N HIS A 185 8.37 12.97 12.60
CA HIS A 185 9.73 12.50 12.34
C HIS A 185 10.71 13.62 12.01
N ASN A 186 10.23 14.86 11.87
CA ASN A 186 11.02 16.02 11.48
C ASN A 186 11.77 15.83 10.14
N ASN A 187 11.22 15.02 9.25
CA ASN A 187 11.82 14.77 7.94
C ASN A 187 11.88 16.05 7.10
N PRO A 188 12.98 16.28 6.35
CA PRO A 188 13.06 17.39 5.41
C PRO A 188 11.88 17.35 4.43
N MET A 189 11.36 18.52 4.06
CA MET A 189 10.20 18.62 3.14
C MET A 189 10.45 17.90 1.82
N GLU A 190 11.66 17.96 1.27
CA GLU A 190 12.01 17.25 0.03
C GLU A 190 11.88 15.73 0.19
N THR A 191 12.33 15.17 1.31
CA THR A 191 12.21 13.73 1.62
C THR A 191 10.74 13.33 1.74
N ARG A 192 9.92 14.13 2.45
CA ARG A 192 8.48 13.90 2.60
C ARG A 192 7.76 13.94 1.24
N ILE A 193 8.10 14.93 0.40
CA ILE A 193 7.50 15.02 -0.95
C ILE A 193 7.84 13.77 -1.77
N LYS A 194 9.07 13.27 -1.75
CA LYS A 194 9.46 12.04 -2.45
C LYS A 194 8.68 10.83 -1.93
N ALA A 195 8.50 10.70 -0.61
CA ALA A 195 7.69 9.63 -0.03
C ALA A 195 6.23 9.70 -0.51
N LEU A 196 5.59 10.87 -0.44
CA LEU A 196 4.22 11.09 -0.89
C LEU A 196 4.05 10.85 -2.40
N GLN A 197 5.02 11.24 -3.22
CA GLN A 197 5.04 10.96 -4.66
C GLN A 197 5.10 9.46 -4.92
N MET A 198 5.96 8.71 -4.22
CA MET A 198 6.03 7.24 -4.37
C MET A 198 4.75 6.57 -3.88
N GLY A 199 4.19 7.01 -2.75
CA GLY A 199 2.89 6.54 -2.27
C GLY A 199 1.76 6.79 -3.28
N SER A 200 1.76 7.95 -3.93
CA SER A 200 0.80 8.26 -5.00
C SER A 200 0.95 7.35 -6.21
N ASN A 201 2.18 7.01 -6.60
CA ASN A 201 2.43 6.01 -7.65
C ASN A 201 1.87 4.63 -7.28
N ILE A 202 2.00 4.23 -6.01
CA ILE A 202 1.43 2.96 -5.51
C ILE A 202 -0.10 2.98 -5.62
N ILE A 203 -0.74 4.06 -5.21
CA ILE A 203 -2.20 4.26 -5.34
C ILE A 203 -2.60 4.21 -6.81
N GLU A 204 -1.95 4.99 -7.67
CA GLU A 204 -2.26 5.07 -9.10
C GLU A 204 -2.10 3.70 -9.76
N TYR A 205 -1.03 2.96 -9.45
CA TYR A 205 -0.82 1.61 -9.95
C TYR A 205 -1.94 0.66 -9.50
N ALA A 206 -2.34 0.73 -8.23
CA ALA A 206 -3.38 -0.12 -7.68
C ALA A 206 -4.76 0.10 -8.33
N PHE A 207 -5.07 1.34 -8.75
CA PHE A 207 -6.36 1.69 -9.36
C PHE A 207 -6.41 1.55 -10.89
N ARG A 208 -5.26 1.49 -11.58
CA ARG A 208 -5.20 1.35 -13.05
C ARG A 208 -5.34 -0.09 -13.56
N LYS A 209 -5.76 -1.04 -12.75
CA LYS A 209 -5.86 -2.47 -13.09
C LYS A 209 -7.03 -2.78 -14.01
#